data_37b384953eab3ccc9f1577b328375a2d
#
_entry.id   37b384953eab3ccc9f1577b328375a2d
#
_cell.length_a   1.000
_cell.length_b   1.000
_cell.length_c   1.000
_cell.angle_alpha   90.00
_cell.angle_beta   90.00
_cell.angle_gamma   90.00
#
_symmetry.space_group_name_H-M   'P 1'
#
loop_
_entity.id
_entity.type
_entity.pdbx_description
1 polymer ?
#
loop_
_entity_poly.entity_id
_entity_poly.type
_entity_poly.pdbx_seq_one_letter_code
_entity_poly.pdbx_strand_id
1 'polypeptide(L)'
;LFCAGVATFAQLYSPQAVLPLIAGDLGTGAAHAALTVSAATVGLALGVIPWSVLADRIGRVQAMTISVAAATVLGLLVPFAPTAGLLLGGRLLEGLMLGGVPAVAIAYLTEEIASGHAARAAGTYVAGTTIGGLAGRLVTGPVAQYIGWRAGVLTVAVLCGLAATAFVKLAPRARGFIPSRSRDLGHKLLANLRSPRQLVLFGQGFLLMGGFVAMYNFLGFRLMAAPFHLPQTLVSLMFLAYLAGTWASARAGAEAGRHGRRTVLLASTATMIVGTAITLSDNIFAVLAGLVLATAGFFGAHSIASGWVGTAAADGKAQASSLYNLCYYAGSSVVGWFGGVAFDTAGWPAVAGTVIGLAALSGLLAAVTLRTAEHPRR
;
A
#
# COMPACT_ATOMS: atom_id res chain seq x y z
N LEU A 1 18.68 -1.23 -2.38
CA LEU A 1 17.34 -1.02 -1.84
C LEU A 1 16.25 -0.95 -2.91
N PHE A 2 16.50 -0.38 -4.10
CA PHE A 2 15.53 -0.42 -5.21
C PHE A 2 15.04 -1.84 -5.47
N CYS A 3 15.95 -2.81 -5.66
CA CYS A 3 15.61 -4.21 -5.89
C CYS A 3 14.82 -4.83 -4.72
N ALA A 4 15.15 -4.47 -3.47
CA ALA A 4 14.40 -4.94 -2.30
C ALA A 4 12.97 -4.37 -2.29
N GLY A 5 12.80 -3.09 -2.63
CA GLY A 5 11.49 -2.47 -2.81
C GLY A 5 10.67 -3.15 -3.91
N VAL A 6 11.28 -3.41 -5.07
CA VAL A 6 10.63 -4.14 -6.18
C VAL A 6 10.20 -5.53 -5.73
N ALA A 7 11.10 -6.32 -5.12
CA ALA A 7 10.80 -7.68 -4.68
C ALA A 7 9.64 -7.71 -3.67
N THR A 8 9.68 -6.81 -2.66
CA THR A 8 8.66 -6.77 -1.62
C THR A 8 7.28 -6.41 -2.16
N PHE A 9 7.18 -5.34 -2.92
CA PHE A 9 5.86 -4.80 -3.30
C PHE A 9 5.27 -5.46 -4.53
N ALA A 10 6.09 -6.01 -5.43
CA ALA A 10 5.59 -6.85 -6.51
C ALA A 10 4.95 -8.13 -5.96
N GLN A 11 5.63 -8.79 -5.02
CA GLN A 11 5.13 -10.01 -4.40
C GLN A 11 3.89 -9.76 -3.54
N LEU A 12 3.89 -8.69 -2.73
CA LEU A 12 2.76 -8.32 -1.89
C LEU A 12 1.45 -8.19 -2.68
N TYR A 13 1.52 -7.53 -3.83
CA TYR A 13 0.33 -7.11 -4.57
C TYR A 13 0.05 -7.90 -5.87
N SER A 14 0.88 -8.85 -6.27
CA SER A 14 0.66 -9.64 -7.49
C SER A 14 -0.72 -10.32 -7.55
N PRO A 15 -1.30 -10.89 -6.47
CA PRO A 15 -2.61 -11.52 -6.54
C PRO A 15 -3.76 -10.53 -6.76
N GLN A 16 -3.56 -9.25 -6.47
CA GLN A 16 -4.63 -8.25 -6.60
C GLN A 16 -5.16 -8.12 -8.04
N ALA A 17 -4.29 -8.32 -9.02
CA ALA A 17 -4.70 -8.26 -10.43
C ALA A 17 -5.61 -9.42 -10.85
N VAL A 18 -5.59 -10.54 -10.13
CA VAL A 18 -6.22 -11.82 -10.54
C VAL A 18 -7.25 -12.33 -9.53
N LEU A 19 -7.74 -11.45 -8.64
CA LEU A 19 -8.76 -11.82 -7.65
C LEU A 19 -10.00 -12.48 -8.25
N PRO A 20 -10.53 -12.04 -9.42
CA PRO A 20 -11.66 -12.73 -10.06
C PRO A 20 -11.33 -14.18 -10.45
N LEU A 21 -10.12 -14.43 -10.95
CA LEU A 21 -9.68 -15.78 -11.31
C LEU A 21 -9.47 -16.66 -10.08
N ILE A 22 -8.94 -16.11 -8.99
CA ILE A 22 -8.79 -16.82 -7.70
C ILE A 22 -10.17 -17.20 -7.15
N ALA A 23 -11.14 -16.26 -7.18
CA ALA A 23 -12.50 -16.52 -6.72
C ALA A 23 -13.16 -17.65 -7.51
N GLY A 24 -13.03 -17.63 -8.85
CA GLY A 24 -13.58 -18.67 -9.71
C GLY A 24 -12.95 -20.04 -9.50
N ASP A 25 -11.61 -20.11 -9.39
CA ASP A 25 -10.88 -21.38 -9.23
C ASP A 25 -11.11 -22.02 -7.84
N LEU A 26 -11.23 -21.23 -6.79
CA LEU A 26 -11.46 -21.72 -5.44
C LEU A 26 -12.95 -21.83 -5.07
N GLY A 27 -13.87 -21.47 -5.98
CA GLY A 27 -15.31 -21.49 -5.74
C GLY A 27 -15.74 -20.58 -4.59
N THR A 28 -15.09 -19.43 -4.44
CA THR A 28 -15.34 -18.49 -3.32
C THR A 28 -15.90 -17.16 -3.82
N GLY A 29 -16.55 -16.39 -2.92
CA GLY A 29 -16.98 -15.02 -3.23
C GLY A 29 -15.82 -14.04 -3.34
N ALA A 30 -16.12 -12.84 -3.86
CA ALA A 30 -15.15 -11.77 -4.02
C ALA A 30 -14.51 -11.35 -2.68
N ALA A 31 -15.30 -11.34 -1.58
CA ALA A 31 -14.80 -11.07 -0.24
C ALA A 31 -13.70 -12.03 0.20
N HIS A 32 -13.87 -13.33 -0.04
CA HIS A 32 -12.86 -14.33 0.30
C HIS A 32 -11.62 -14.22 -0.57
N ALA A 33 -11.77 -13.98 -1.88
CA ALA A 33 -10.64 -13.77 -2.77
C ALA A 33 -9.80 -12.54 -2.33
N ALA A 34 -10.44 -11.45 -1.93
CA ALA A 34 -9.76 -10.25 -1.43
C ALA A 34 -8.92 -10.51 -0.18
N LEU A 35 -9.27 -11.50 0.65
CA LEU A 35 -8.45 -11.91 1.80
C LEU A 35 -7.04 -12.35 1.40
N THR A 36 -6.83 -12.77 0.15
CA THR A 36 -5.50 -13.12 -0.37
C THR A 36 -4.54 -11.91 -0.31
N VAL A 37 -5.04 -10.72 -0.56
CA VAL A 37 -4.29 -9.47 -0.42
C VAL A 37 -4.28 -9.01 1.03
N SER A 38 -5.45 -9.04 1.69
CA SER A 38 -5.61 -8.58 3.08
C SER A 38 -4.75 -9.37 4.07
N ALA A 39 -4.65 -10.69 3.93
CA ALA A 39 -3.80 -11.53 4.78
C ALA A 39 -2.32 -11.13 4.67
N ALA A 40 -1.83 -10.88 3.46
CA ALA A 40 -0.45 -10.45 3.26
C ALA A 40 -0.20 -9.04 3.83
N THR A 41 -1.15 -8.10 3.69
CA THR A 41 -0.99 -6.75 4.25
C THR A 41 -1.11 -6.73 5.77
N VAL A 42 -1.95 -7.58 6.37
CA VAL A 42 -1.96 -7.83 7.83
C VAL A 42 -0.63 -8.42 8.28
N GLY A 43 -0.15 -9.47 7.61
CA GLY A 43 1.15 -10.07 7.91
C GLY A 43 2.27 -9.03 7.88
N LEU A 44 2.32 -8.21 6.83
CA LEU A 44 3.32 -7.14 6.70
C LEU A 44 3.22 -6.15 7.87
N ALA A 45 2.03 -5.67 8.20
CA ALA A 45 1.82 -4.76 9.32
C ALA A 45 2.29 -5.34 10.66
N LEU A 46 1.95 -6.61 10.92
CA LEU A 46 2.40 -7.33 12.12
C LEU A 46 3.91 -7.56 12.13
N GLY A 47 4.53 -7.72 10.95
CA GLY A 47 5.97 -7.95 10.79
C GLY A 47 6.83 -6.73 11.07
N VAL A 48 6.33 -5.52 10.84
CA VAL A 48 7.14 -4.28 10.93
C VAL A 48 7.85 -4.14 12.26
N ILE A 49 7.16 -4.34 13.38
CA ILE A 49 7.75 -4.17 14.73
C ILE A 49 8.76 -5.27 15.04
N PRO A 50 8.44 -6.58 14.91
CA PRO A 50 9.40 -7.65 15.15
C PRO A 50 10.66 -7.51 14.29
N TRP A 51 10.52 -7.16 13.01
CA TRP A 51 11.66 -6.97 12.12
C TRP A 51 12.51 -5.76 12.50
N SER A 52 11.90 -4.65 12.94
CA SER A 52 12.64 -3.50 13.43
C SER A 52 13.49 -3.87 14.65
N VAL A 53 12.90 -4.59 15.63
CA VAL A 53 13.60 -5.05 16.82
C VAL A 53 14.71 -6.05 16.45
N LEU A 54 14.46 -6.95 15.52
CA LEU A 54 15.46 -7.90 15.05
C LEU A 54 16.62 -7.17 14.36
N ALA A 55 16.32 -6.19 13.51
CA ALA A 55 17.32 -5.39 12.80
C ALA A 55 18.21 -4.58 13.75
N ASP A 56 17.68 -4.17 14.91
CA ASP A 56 18.47 -3.52 15.96
C ASP A 56 19.47 -4.47 16.64
N ARG A 57 19.27 -5.78 16.51
CA ARG A 57 20.16 -6.81 17.10
C ARG A 57 21.16 -7.38 16.12
N ILE A 58 20.70 -7.76 14.92
CA ILE A 58 21.53 -8.47 13.93
C ILE A 58 22.07 -7.57 12.81
N GLY A 59 21.61 -6.32 12.74
CA GLY A 59 22.00 -5.36 11.72
C GLY A 59 20.97 -5.24 10.57
N ARG A 60 20.94 -4.05 9.95
CA ARG A 60 19.92 -3.66 8.97
C ARG A 60 19.93 -4.54 7.72
N VAL A 61 21.10 -4.71 7.11
CA VAL A 61 21.23 -5.47 5.85
C VAL A 61 20.91 -6.95 6.07
N GLN A 62 21.36 -7.52 7.19
CA GLN A 62 21.12 -8.93 7.50
C GLN A 62 19.62 -9.18 7.73
N ALA A 63 18.93 -8.32 8.47
CA ALA A 63 17.49 -8.42 8.69
C ALA A 63 16.71 -8.35 7.37
N MET A 64 17.02 -7.37 6.50
CA MET A 64 16.38 -7.25 5.17
C MET A 64 16.68 -8.48 4.30
N THR A 65 17.90 -9.01 4.33
CA THR A 65 18.29 -10.20 3.57
C THR A 65 17.49 -11.44 3.99
N ILE A 66 17.37 -11.69 5.30
CA ILE A 66 16.56 -12.80 5.82
C ILE A 66 15.09 -12.62 5.43
N SER A 67 14.58 -11.40 5.57
CA SER A 67 13.20 -11.03 5.23
C SER A 67 12.89 -11.35 3.76
N VAL A 68 13.67 -10.81 2.80
CA VAL A 68 13.37 -11.05 1.39
C VAL A 68 13.61 -12.50 0.96
N ALA A 69 14.58 -13.18 1.54
CA ALA A 69 14.83 -14.60 1.25
C ALA A 69 13.67 -15.48 1.72
N ALA A 70 13.23 -15.30 2.98
CA ALA A 70 12.08 -16.04 3.53
C ALA A 70 10.79 -15.72 2.76
N ALA A 71 10.54 -14.45 2.45
CA ALA A 71 9.40 -14.04 1.65
C ALA A 71 9.43 -14.66 0.24
N THR A 72 10.60 -14.71 -0.40
CA THR A 72 10.76 -15.32 -1.72
C THR A 72 10.42 -16.82 -1.68
N VAL A 73 10.91 -17.54 -0.68
CA VAL A 73 10.59 -18.98 -0.51
C VAL A 73 9.08 -19.17 -0.35
N LEU A 74 8.44 -18.39 0.53
CA LEU A 74 7.00 -18.46 0.72
C LEU A 74 6.23 -18.10 -0.56
N GLY A 75 6.63 -17.05 -1.27
CA GLY A 75 6.01 -16.63 -2.53
C GLY A 75 6.10 -17.67 -3.63
N LEU A 76 7.17 -18.47 -3.66
CA LEU A 76 7.30 -19.62 -4.58
C LEU A 76 6.40 -20.79 -4.18
N LEU A 77 6.07 -20.96 -2.90
CA LEU A 77 5.24 -22.05 -2.38
C LEU A 77 3.75 -21.72 -2.40
N VAL A 78 3.37 -20.48 -2.10
CA VAL A 78 1.97 -20.02 -1.98
C VAL A 78 1.10 -20.36 -3.20
N PRO A 79 1.55 -20.23 -4.46
CA PRO A 79 0.73 -20.58 -5.64
C PRO A 79 0.31 -22.06 -5.69
N PHE A 80 0.99 -22.94 -5.00
CA PHE A 80 0.68 -24.37 -4.95
C PHE A 80 -0.28 -24.75 -3.82
N ALA A 81 -0.80 -23.78 -3.06
CA ALA A 81 -1.75 -24.05 -2.00
C ALA A 81 -3.04 -24.71 -2.56
N PRO A 82 -3.41 -25.90 -2.07
CA PRO A 82 -4.56 -26.65 -2.59
C PRO A 82 -5.91 -26.15 -2.06
N THR A 83 -5.90 -25.36 -0.99
CA THR A 83 -7.13 -24.84 -0.36
C THR A 83 -7.02 -23.35 -0.07
N ALA A 84 -8.17 -22.67 0.00
CA ALA A 84 -8.21 -21.25 0.35
C ALA A 84 -7.57 -20.97 1.73
N GLY A 85 -7.78 -21.84 2.72
CA GLY A 85 -7.17 -21.67 4.06
C GLY A 85 -5.63 -21.70 4.03
N LEU A 86 -5.04 -22.64 3.29
CA LEU A 86 -3.57 -22.73 3.12
C LEU A 86 -3.04 -21.56 2.30
N LEU A 87 -3.77 -21.10 1.30
CA LEU A 87 -3.43 -19.90 0.53
C LEU A 87 -3.39 -18.68 1.45
N LEU A 88 -4.42 -18.47 2.26
CA LEU A 88 -4.49 -17.32 3.17
C LEU A 88 -3.44 -17.39 4.28
N GLY A 89 -3.21 -18.57 4.87
CA GLY A 89 -2.15 -18.79 5.86
C GLY A 89 -0.75 -18.53 5.28
N GLY A 90 -0.50 -19.05 4.07
CA GLY A 90 0.73 -18.79 3.32
C GLY A 90 0.93 -17.29 3.02
N ARG A 91 -0.12 -16.60 2.59
CA ARG A 91 -0.10 -15.15 2.34
C ARG A 91 0.16 -14.33 3.61
N LEU A 92 -0.42 -14.73 4.75
CA LEU A 92 -0.16 -14.09 6.05
C LEU A 92 1.33 -14.22 6.44
N LEU A 93 1.86 -15.44 6.36
CA LEU A 93 3.27 -15.70 6.68
C LEU A 93 4.22 -14.97 5.70
N GLU A 94 3.90 -15.00 4.42
CA GLU A 94 4.65 -14.27 3.40
C GLU A 94 4.66 -12.77 3.69
N GLY A 95 3.49 -12.19 4.00
CA GLY A 95 3.37 -10.80 4.41
C GLY A 95 4.21 -10.47 5.65
N LEU A 96 4.19 -11.34 6.67
CA LEU A 96 5.01 -11.20 7.88
C LEU A 96 6.50 -11.11 7.52
N MET A 97 6.96 -11.94 6.59
CA MET A 97 8.33 -11.87 6.10
C MET A 97 8.61 -10.60 5.28
N LEU A 98 7.70 -10.22 4.38
CA LEU A 98 7.84 -9.00 3.56
C LEU A 98 7.95 -7.72 4.40
N GLY A 99 7.43 -7.70 5.63
CA GLY A 99 7.47 -6.55 6.54
C GLY A 99 8.88 -6.08 6.92
N GLY A 100 9.90 -6.94 6.80
CA GLY A 100 11.26 -6.59 7.22
C GLY A 100 11.94 -5.53 6.34
N VAL A 101 11.63 -5.46 5.05
CA VAL A 101 12.22 -4.45 4.16
C VAL A 101 11.69 -3.05 4.49
N PRO A 102 10.38 -2.76 4.47
CA PRO A 102 9.88 -1.42 4.76
C PRO A 102 10.14 -0.98 6.20
N ALA A 103 10.22 -1.93 7.15
CA ALA A 103 10.56 -1.64 8.54
C ALA A 103 11.96 -1.04 8.72
N VAL A 104 12.90 -1.44 7.86
CA VAL A 104 14.33 -1.21 8.09
C VAL A 104 14.95 -0.30 7.03
N ALA A 105 14.38 -0.25 5.82
CA ALA A 105 14.99 0.43 4.67
C ALA A 105 15.34 1.90 4.93
N ILE A 106 14.44 2.66 5.53
CA ILE A 106 14.66 4.10 5.78
C ILE A 106 15.71 4.30 6.88
N ALA A 107 15.68 3.48 7.95
CA ALA A 107 16.71 3.54 9.00
C ALA A 107 18.10 3.26 8.43
N TYR A 108 18.21 2.22 7.61
CA TYR A 108 19.48 1.90 6.91
C TYR A 108 19.98 3.07 6.07
N LEU A 109 19.10 3.74 5.33
CA LEU A 109 19.49 4.89 4.50
C LEU A 109 20.00 6.06 5.32
N THR A 110 19.37 6.33 6.47
CA THR A 110 19.77 7.44 7.35
C THR A 110 21.07 7.16 8.11
N GLU A 111 21.38 5.89 8.36
CA GLU A 111 22.60 5.46 9.06
C GLU A 111 23.83 5.38 8.12
N GLU A 112 23.63 4.96 6.86
CA GLU A 112 24.73 4.61 5.95
C GLU A 112 25.00 5.68 4.88
N ILE A 113 24.07 6.61 4.65
CA ILE A 113 24.20 7.59 3.56
C ILE A 113 24.38 9.00 4.12
N ALA A 114 25.37 9.71 3.61
CA ALA A 114 25.60 11.09 3.94
C ALA A 114 24.32 11.93 3.71
N SER A 115 24.04 12.86 4.63
CA SER A 115 22.80 13.64 4.67
C SER A 115 22.43 14.31 3.34
N GLY A 116 23.42 14.78 2.57
CA GLY A 116 23.21 15.38 1.24
C GLY A 116 22.68 14.42 0.16
N HIS A 117 22.81 13.09 0.34
CA HIS A 117 22.35 12.07 -0.62
C HIS A 117 21.17 11.24 -0.10
N ALA A 118 20.80 11.38 1.17
CA ALA A 118 19.77 10.57 1.81
C ALA A 118 18.40 10.70 1.14
N ALA A 119 18.01 11.91 0.74
CA ALA A 119 16.74 12.14 0.04
C ALA A 119 16.67 11.43 -1.32
N ARG A 120 17.77 11.45 -2.10
CA ARG A 120 17.86 10.77 -3.41
C ARG A 120 17.78 9.25 -3.22
N ALA A 121 18.46 8.72 -2.22
CA ALA A 121 18.46 7.30 -1.93
C ALA A 121 17.09 6.80 -1.44
N ALA A 122 16.42 7.58 -0.58
CA ALA A 122 15.04 7.30 -0.17
C ALA A 122 14.08 7.33 -1.36
N GLY A 123 14.21 8.32 -2.25
CA GLY A 123 13.45 8.40 -3.49
C GLY A 123 13.66 7.18 -4.39
N THR A 124 14.89 6.68 -4.49
CA THR A 124 15.20 5.46 -5.26
C THR A 124 14.53 4.22 -4.65
N TYR A 125 14.52 4.08 -3.32
CA TYR A 125 13.79 3.02 -2.64
C TYR A 125 12.28 3.10 -2.91
N VAL A 126 11.69 4.29 -2.73
CA VAL A 126 10.25 4.53 -2.99
C VAL A 126 9.90 4.23 -4.45
N ALA A 127 10.74 4.62 -5.42
CA ALA A 127 10.56 4.26 -6.82
C ALA A 127 10.53 2.74 -7.01
N GLY A 128 11.42 2.01 -6.31
CA GLY A 128 11.42 0.54 -6.31
C GLY A 128 10.10 -0.04 -5.79
N THR A 129 9.55 0.50 -4.71
CA THR A 129 8.25 0.04 -4.17
C THR A 129 7.10 0.27 -5.14
N THR A 130 7.06 1.44 -5.79
CA THR A 130 6.03 1.80 -6.77
C THR A 130 6.12 0.95 -8.03
N ILE A 131 7.32 0.84 -8.61
CA ILE A 131 7.55 0.03 -9.80
C ILE A 131 7.28 -1.44 -9.51
N GLY A 132 7.71 -1.95 -8.37
CA GLY A 132 7.43 -3.32 -7.95
C GLY A 132 5.92 -3.59 -7.85
N GLY A 133 5.21 -2.75 -7.11
CA GLY A 133 3.77 -2.88 -6.95
C GLY A 133 3.00 -2.81 -8.27
N LEU A 134 3.42 -1.97 -9.21
CA LEU A 134 2.84 -1.88 -10.55
C LEU A 134 3.20 -3.09 -11.41
N ALA A 135 4.50 -3.41 -11.51
CA ALA A 135 5.00 -4.50 -12.36
C ALA A 135 4.43 -5.86 -11.94
N GLY A 136 4.32 -6.12 -10.62
CA GLY A 136 3.73 -7.35 -10.11
C GLY A 136 2.33 -7.59 -10.67
N ARG A 137 1.49 -6.55 -10.67
CA ARG A 137 0.11 -6.63 -11.19
C ARG A 137 0.06 -6.75 -12.71
N LEU A 138 0.88 -5.96 -13.43
CA LEU A 138 0.92 -5.96 -14.90
C LEU A 138 1.48 -7.26 -15.48
N VAL A 139 2.40 -7.93 -14.78
CA VAL A 139 2.93 -9.23 -15.21
C VAL A 139 1.96 -10.36 -14.88
N THR A 140 1.33 -10.34 -13.69
CA THR A 140 0.42 -11.40 -13.27
C THR A 140 -0.78 -11.55 -14.21
N GLY A 141 -1.40 -10.43 -14.64
CA GLY A 141 -2.64 -10.47 -15.43
C GLY A 141 -2.50 -11.20 -16.77
N PRO A 142 -1.59 -10.81 -17.65
CA PRO A 142 -1.38 -11.51 -18.93
C PRO A 142 -1.00 -12.99 -18.77
N VAL A 143 -0.08 -13.31 -17.86
CA VAL A 143 0.29 -14.72 -17.63
C VAL A 143 -0.91 -15.52 -17.12
N ALA A 144 -1.69 -14.94 -16.23
CA ALA A 144 -2.86 -15.59 -15.66
C ALA A 144 -3.96 -15.85 -16.71
N GLN A 145 -4.10 -14.99 -17.71
CA GLN A 145 -5.10 -15.19 -18.77
C GLN A 145 -4.85 -16.45 -19.59
N TYR A 146 -3.60 -16.82 -19.87
CA TYR A 146 -3.26 -17.93 -20.76
C TYR A 146 -2.88 -19.21 -20.02
N ILE A 147 -2.31 -19.11 -18.82
CA ILE A 147 -1.73 -20.26 -18.09
C ILE A 147 -2.43 -20.47 -16.74
N GLY A 148 -3.18 -19.48 -16.27
CA GLY A 148 -3.87 -19.51 -14.98
C GLY A 148 -3.20 -18.62 -13.92
N TRP A 149 -3.98 -18.25 -12.90
CA TRP A 149 -3.55 -17.29 -11.87
C TRP A 149 -2.35 -17.77 -11.05
N ARG A 150 -2.24 -19.10 -10.81
CA ARG A 150 -1.10 -19.71 -10.11
C ARG A 150 0.20 -19.46 -10.84
N ALA A 151 0.22 -19.65 -12.15
CA ALA A 151 1.39 -19.36 -12.99
C ALA A 151 1.71 -17.87 -13.02
N GLY A 152 0.70 -16.99 -13.04
CA GLY A 152 0.88 -15.55 -12.97
C GLY A 152 1.58 -15.11 -11.69
N VAL A 153 1.09 -15.56 -10.53
CA VAL A 153 1.69 -15.26 -9.22
C VAL A 153 3.08 -15.90 -9.09
N LEU A 154 3.26 -17.13 -9.55
CA LEU A 154 4.57 -17.81 -9.55
C LEU A 154 5.62 -17.07 -10.39
N THR A 155 5.23 -16.59 -11.57
CA THR A 155 6.12 -15.80 -12.43
C THR A 155 6.62 -14.55 -11.69
N VAL A 156 5.73 -13.85 -11.00
CA VAL A 156 6.14 -12.68 -10.20
C VAL A 156 7.02 -13.10 -9.02
N ALA A 157 6.74 -14.22 -8.35
CA ALA A 157 7.58 -14.72 -7.26
C ALA A 157 9.01 -15.04 -7.74
N VAL A 158 9.16 -15.62 -8.94
CA VAL A 158 10.48 -15.87 -9.56
C VAL A 158 11.20 -14.54 -9.85
N LEU A 159 10.52 -13.56 -10.45
CA LEU A 159 11.11 -12.24 -10.71
C LEU A 159 11.51 -11.53 -9.41
N CYS A 160 10.71 -11.67 -8.35
CA CYS A 160 11.03 -11.16 -7.02
C CYS A 160 12.25 -11.88 -6.44
N GLY A 161 12.40 -13.18 -6.65
CA GLY A 161 13.59 -13.93 -6.27
C GLY A 161 14.87 -13.44 -6.97
N LEU A 162 14.77 -13.10 -8.25
CA LEU A 162 15.89 -12.49 -8.99
C LEU A 162 16.24 -11.10 -8.42
N ALA A 163 15.23 -10.27 -8.16
CA ALA A 163 15.41 -8.95 -7.56
C ALA A 163 15.98 -9.05 -6.13
N ALA A 164 15.50 -10.00 -5.32
CA ALA A 164 16.02 -10.30 -3.99
C ALA A 164 17.49 -10.75 -4.04
N THR A 165 17.84 -11.63 -4.99
CA THR A 165 19.22 -12.07 -5.22
C THR A 165 20.12 -10.90 -5.63
N ALA A 166 19.64 -10.03 -6.51
CA ALA A 166 20.37 -8.81 -6.88
C ALA A 166 20.56 -7.89 -5.66
N PHE A 167 19.55 -7.72 -4.81
CA PHE A 167 19.69 -6.96 -3.57
C PHE A 167 20.78 -7.57 -2.67
N VAL A 168 20.72 -8.87 -2.40
CA VAL A 168 21.67 -9.54 -1.50
C VAL A 168 23.11 -9.43 -2.01
N LYS A 169 23.33 -9.56 -3.32
CA LYS A 169 24.67 -9.44 -3.93
C LYS A 169 25.20 -8.01 -3.98
N LEU A 170 24.32 -7.02 -4.14
CA LEU A 170 24.70 -5.62 -4.31
C LEU A 170 24.64 -4.80 -3.02
N ALA A 171 23.98 -5.30 -1.96
CA ALA A 171 23.87 -4.57 -0.70
C ALA A 171 25.24 -4.47 0.00
N PRO A 172 25.76 -3.26 0.23
CA PRO A 172 27.01 -3.09 0.96
C PRO A 172 26.82 -3.53 2.42
N ARG A 173 27.89 -4.01 3.04
CA ARG A 173 27.89 -4.30 4.49
C ARG A 173 27.64 -2.99 5.26
N ALA A 174 26.75 -3.05 6.24
CA ALA A 174 26.49 -1.91 7.12
C ALA A 174 27.76 -1.53 7.88
N ARG A 175 28.12 -0.24 7.87
CA ARG A 175 29.29 0.32 8.56
C ARG A 175 28.91 1.25 9.70
N GLY A 176 27.73 1.90 9.60
CA GLY A 176 27.20 2.86 10.58
C GLY A 176 26.29 2.24 11.64
N PHE A 177 26.10 0.92 11.63
CA PHE A 177 25.18 0.26 12.55
C PHE A 177 25.70 0.29 14.00
N ILE A 178 24.96 0.93 14.88
CA ILE A 178 25.16 0.94 16.33
C ILE A 178 23.92 0.33 16.97
N PRO A 179 24.04 -0.80 17.73
CA PRO A 179 22.90 -1.36 18.44
C PRO A 179 22.29 -0.35 19.39
N SER A 180 21.02 -0.03 19.21
CA SER A 180 20.31 0.93 20.05
C SER A 180 19.11 0.28 20.74
N ARG A 181 18.91 0.57 22.03
CA ARG A 181 17.68 0.26 22.75
C ARG A 181 16.90 1.54 22.95
N SER A 182 15.78 1.69 22.27
CA SER A 182 14.86 2.81 22.52
C SER A 182 14.22 2.61 23.89
N ARG A 183 14.62 3.40 24.90
CA ARG A 183 14.12 3.29 26.28
C ARG A 183 12.71 3.85 26.46
N ASP A 184 12.23 4.74 25.58
CA ASP A 184 10.97 5.48 25.77
C ASP A 184 9.91 5.20 24.69
N LEU A 185 9.97 4.02 24.06
CA LEU A 185 9.09 3.68 22.94
C LEU A 185 7.60 3.78 23.31
N GLY A 186 7.22 3.21 24.46
CA GLY A 186 5.84 3.21 24.94
C GLY A 186 5.29 4.61 25.20
N HIS A 187 6.08 5.49 25.83
CA HIS A 187 5.69 6.87 26.09
C HIS A 187 5.45 7.65 24.79
N LYS A 188 6.36 7.53 23.81
CA LYS A 188 6.25 8.20 22.50
C LYS A 188 5.04 7.70 21.70
N LEU A 189 4.76 6.41 21.72
CA LEU A 189 3.55 5.84 21.10
C LEU A 189 2.30 6.41 21.77
N LEU A 190 2.24 6.40 23.10
CA LEU A 190 1.09 6.88 23.86
C LEU A 190 0.86 8.39 23.67
N ALA A 191 1.91 9.19 23.61
CA ALA A 191 1.82 10.63 23.35
C ALA A 191 1.15 10.91 22.00
N ASN A 192 1.51 10.16 20.96
CA ASN A 192 0.89 10.29 19.62
C ASN A 192 -0.56 9.80 19.63
N LEU A 193 -0.89 8.70 20.33
CA LEU A 193 -2.25 8.18 20.42
C LEU A 193 -3.18 9.07 21.27
N ARG A 194 -2.65 9.93 22.13
CA ARG A 194 -3.44 10.91 22.90
C ARG A 194 -3.70 12.22 22.14
N SER A 195 -3.06 12.44 21.00
CA SER A 195 -3.23 13.66 20.21
C SER A 195 -4.41 13.52 19.24
N PRO A 196 -5.52 14.30 19.38
CA PRO A 196 -6.66 14.25 18.45
C PRO A 196 -6.23 14.55 17.01
N ARG A 197 -5.27 15.45 16.82
CA ARG A 197 -4.73 15.76 15.50
C ARG A 197 -4.02 14.57 14.86
N GLN A 198 -3.24 13.83 15.64
CA GLN A 198 -2.58 12.61 15.18
C GLN A 198 -3.59 11.52 14.86
N LEU A 199 -4.60 11.32 15.71
CA LEU A 199 -5.66 10.33 15.47
C LEU A 199 -6.40 10.59 14.17
N VAL A 200 -6.71 11.85 13.85
CA VAL A 200 -7.33 12.20 12.55
C VAL A 200 -6.39 11.91 11.39
N LEU A 201 -5.09 12.21 11.52
CA LEU A 201 -4.12 11.87 10.48
C LEU A 201 -3.95 10.35 10.30
N PHE A 202 -3.95 9.57 11.37
CA PHE A 202 -3.98 8.10 11.30
C PHE A 202 -5.26 7.61 10.64
N GLY A 203 -6.41 8.23 10.96
CA GLY A 203 -7.70 8.00 10.31
C GLY A 203 -7.67 8.28 8.80
N GLN A 204 -6.93 9.31 8.34
CA GLN A 204 -6.72 9.53 6.90
C GLN A 204 -6.06 8.31 6.24
N GLY A 205 -5.01 7.77 6.86
CA GLY A 205 -4.33 6.56 6.38
C GLY A 205 -5.29 5.38 6.28
N PHE A 206 -6.07 5.11 7.34
CA PHE A 206 -7.03 4.01 7.40
C PHE A 206 -8.16 4.14 6.37
N LEU A 207 -8.85 5.27 6.36
CA LEU A 207 -10.06 5.48 5.56
C LEU A 207 -9.75 5.58 4.07
N LEU A 208 -8.74 6.38 3.70
CA LEU A 208 -8.40 6.60 2.30
C LEU A 208 -7.75 5.37 1.67
N MET A 209 -6.81 4.72 2.38
CA MET A 209 -6.17 3.50 1.87
C MET A 209 -7.16 2.34 1.82
N GLY A 210 -8.01 2.23 2.82
CA GLY A 210 -9.06 1.21 2.82
C GLY A 210 -9.98 1.33 1.61
N GLY A 211 -10.51 2.53 1.36
CA GLY A 211 -11.35 2.80 0.18
C GLY A 211 -10.58 2.57 -1.14
N PHE A 212 -9.34 3.00 -1.21
CA PHE A 212 -8.50 2.82 -2.39
C PHE A 212 -8.25 1.35 -2.72
N VAL A 213 -7.92 0.53 -1.72
CA VAL A 213 -7.71 -0.91 -1.93
C VAL A 213 -9.02 -1.61 -2.27
N ALA A 214 -10.13 -1.27 -1.62
CA ALA A 214 -11.45 -1.81 -1.98
C ALA A 214 -11.79 -1.50 -3.43
N MET A 215 -11.58 -0.27 -3.89
CA MET A 215 -11.80 0.09 -5.29
C MET A 215 -10.99 -0.81 -6.25
N TYR A 216 -9.70 -0.98 -6.01
CA TYR A 216 -8.84 -1.79 -6.89
C TYR A 216 -9.07 -3.30 -6.77
N ASN A 217 -9.49 -3.80 -5.61
CA ASN A 217 -9.80 -5.21 -5.43
C ASN A 217 -11.04 -5.63 -6.23
N PHE A 218 -12.05 -4.76 -6.32
CA PHE A 218 -13.36 -5.16 -6.85
C PHE A 218 -13.68 -4.58 -8.23
N LEU A 219 -12.96 -3.55 -8.69
CA LEU A 219 -13.14 -3.03 -10.05
C LEU A 219 -12.83 -4.11 -11.11
N GLY A 220 -11.86 -4.97 -10.86
CA GLY A 220 -11.53 -6.09 -11.75
C GLY A 220 -12.72 -7.04 -11.97
N PHE A 221 -13.45 -7.38 -10.93
CA PHE A 221 -14.67 -8.21 -11.02
C PHE A 221 -15.72 -7.54 -11.92
N ARG A 222 -15.95 -6.24 -11.74
CA ARG A 222 -16.88 -5.47 -12.57
C ARG A 222 -16.45 -5.43 -14.04
N LEU A 223 -15.17 -5.18 -14.31
CA LEU A 223 -14.66 -5.05 -15.67
C LEU A 223 -14.69 -6.37 -16.44
N MET A 224 -14.58 -7.51 -15.74
CA MET A 224 -14.71 -8.84 -16.35
C MET A 224 -16.15 -9.29 -16.54
N ALA A 225 -17.10 -8.71 -15.83
CA ALA A 225 -18.54 -8.98 -15.92
C ALA A 225 -19.24 -8.06 -16.93
N ALA A 226 -20.55 -8.29 -17.16
CA ALA A 226 -21.41 -7.38 -17.92
C ALA A 226 -21.38 -5.98 -17.30
N PRO A 227 -21.45 -4.91 -18.12
CA PRO A 227 -21.54 -4.88 -19.58
C PRO A 227 -20.19 -4.95 -20.32
N PHE A 228 -19.05 -4.96 -19.61
CA PHE A 228 -17.72 -4.74 -20.20
C PHE A 228 -17.09 -6.02 -20.79
N HIS A 229 -17.19 -7.15 -20.08
CA HIS A 229 -16.60 -8.44 -20.48
C HIS A 229 -15.14 -8.37 -20.92
N LEU A 230 -14.31 -7.52 -20.25
CA LEU A 230 -12.92 -7.34 -20.61
C LEU A 230 -12.09 -8.58 -20.26
N PRO A 231 -11.14 -8.98 -21.13
CA PRO A 231 -10.19 -10.04 -20.82
C PRO A 231 -9.24 -9.62 -19.71
N GLN A 232 -8.74 -10.58 -18.94
CA GLN A 232 -7.90 -10.36 -17.75
C GLN A 232 -6.67 -9.47 -18.03
N THR A 233 -6.05 -9.63 -19.20
CA THR A 233 -4.91 -8.79 -19.63
C THR A 233 -5.28 -7.30 -19.68
N LEU A 234 -6.43 -6.96 -20.26
CA LEU A 234 -6.88 -5.55 -20.33
C LEU A 234 -7.28 -5.04 -18.95
N VAL A 235 -7.91 -5.87 -18.12
CA VAL A 235 -8.25 -5.50 -16.74
C VAL A 235 -7.00 -5.16 -15.94
N SER A 236 -5.90 -5.89 -16.12
CA SER A 236 -4.65 -5.59 -15.40
C SER A 236 -4.03 -4.24 -15.79
N LEU A 237 -4.34 -3.71 -16.98
CA LEU A 237 -3.87 -2.38 -17.39
C LEU A 237 -4.50 -1.24 -16.56
N MET A 238 -5.60 -1.49 -15.83
CA MET A 238 -6.17 -0.50 -14.92
C MET A 238 -5.14 0.01 -13.89
N PHE A 239 -4.18 -0.82 -13.53
CA PHE A 239 -3.12 -0.44 -12.59
C PHE A 239 -2.16 0.63 -13.14
N LEU A 240 -2.14 0.89 -14.45
CA LEU A 240 -1.40 2.03 -15.03
C LEU A 240 -1.89 3.38 -14.48
N ALA A 241 -3.11 3.46 -13.96
CA ALA A 241 -3.60 4.66 -13.28
C ALA A 241 -2.73 5.07 -12.07
N TYR A 242 -1.92 4.15 -11.48
CA TYR A 242 -0.94 4.49 -10.45
C TYR A 242 0.11 5.52 -10.91
N LEU A 243 0.37 5.62 -12.22
CA LEU A 243 1.26 6.65 -12.78
C LEU A 243 0.69 8.06 -12.55
N ALA A 244 -0.63 8.22 -12.71
CA ALA A 244 -1.31 9.48 -12.36
C ALA A 244 -1.21 9.78 -10.86
N GLY A 245 -1.28 8.75 -10.01
CA GLY A 245 -1.06 8.87 -8.57
C GLY A 245 0.35 9.37 -8.24
N THR A 246 1.37 8.83 -8.89
CA THR A 246 2.76 9.26 -8.70
C THR A 246 2.94 10.74 -9.05
N TRP A 247 2.39 11.18 -10.18
CA TRP A 247 2.38 12.58 -10.59
C TRP A 247 1.61 13.46 -9.58
N ALA A 248 0.41 13.04 -9.17
CA ALA A 248 -0.43 13.77 -8.23
C ALA A 248 0.22 13.94 -6.86
N SER A 249 0.93 12.93 -6.35
CA SER A 249 1.71 13.01 -5.11
C SER A 249 2.74 14.14 -5.14
N ALA A 250 3.54 14.20 -6.19
CA ALA A 250 4.56 15.24 -6.36
C ALA A 250 3.92 16.63 -6.46
N ARG A 251 2.82 16.74 -7.24
CA ARG A 251 2.08 17.99 -7.42
C ARG A 251 1.43 18.47 -6.13
N ALA A 252 0.79 17.58 -5.38
CA ALA A 252 0.15 17.90 -4.10
C ALA A 252 1.15 18.47 -3.09
N GLY A 253 2.37 17.93 -3.03
CA GLY A 253 3.43 18.48 -2.19
C GLY A 253 3.78 19.93 -2.53
N ALA A 254 3.91 20.25 -3.82
CA ALA A 254 4.18 21.62 -4.29
C ALA A 254 2.99 22.57 -4.00
N GLU A 255 1.77 22.12 -4.26
CA GLU A 255 0.56 22.93 -4.01
C GLU A 255 0.30 23.14 -2.52
N ALA A 256 0.70 22.22 -1.66
CA ALA A 256 0.58 22.40 -0.20
C ALA A 256 1.44 23.56 0.34
N GLY A 257 2.55 23.86 -0.32
CA GLY A 257 3.36 25.04 -0.02
C GLY A 257 2.67 26.36 -0.35
N ARG A 258 1.78 26.37 -1.36
CA ARG A 258 1.06 27.56 -1.84
C ARG A 258 -0.29 27.77 -1.15
N HIS A 259 -1.08 26.70 -1.04
CA HIS A 259 -2.48 26.74 -0.61
C HIS A 259 -2.71 26.16 0.80
N GLY A 260 -1.65 25.66 1.45
CA GLY A 260 -1.71 25.00 2.74
C GLY A 260 -2.13 23.53 2.64
N ARG A 261 -1.62 22.73 3.60
CA ARG A 261 -1.80 21.27 3.63
C ARG A 261 -3.27 20.84 3.70
N ARG A 262 -4.08 21.54 4.52
CA ARG A 262 -5.51 21.23 4.70
C ARG A 262 -6.28 21.39 3.42
N THR A 263 -6.11 22.47 2.69
CA THR A 263 -6.79 22.76 1.43
C THR A 263 -6.48 21.69 0.39
N VAL A 264 -5.20 21.34 0.23
CA VAL A 264 -4.78 20.32 -0.74
C VAL A 264 -5.26 18.94 -0.35
N LEU A 265 -5.24 18.58 0.95
CA LEU A 265 -5.79 17.33 1.45
C LEU A 265 -7.28 17.20 1.12
N LEU A 266 -8.09 18.23 1.41
CA LEU A 266 -9.53 18.25 1.14
C LEU A 266 -9.84 18.22 -0.36
N ALA A 267 -9.13 19.00 -1.18
CA ALA A 267 -9.28 18.98 -2.63
C ALA A 267 -8.94 17.62 -3.22
N SER A 268 -7.85 16.99 -2.78
CA SER A 268 -7.47 15.65 -3.20
C SER A 268 -8.49 14.59 -2.79
N THR A 269 -9.03 14.68 -1.57
CA THR A 269 -10.09 13.79 -1.09
C THR A 269 -11.38 13.97 -1.92
N ALA A 270 -11.76 15.21 -2.23
CA ALA A 270 -12.89 15.50 -3.11
C ALA A 270 -12.67 14.92 -4.53
N THR A 271 -11.46 15.04 -5.07
CA THR A 271 -11.08 14.44 -6.36
C THR A 271 -11.25 12.90 -6.33
N MET A 272 -10.86 12.24 -5.22
CA MET A 272 -11.09 10.80 -5.04
C MET A 272 -12.58 10.46 -5.05
N ILE A 273 -13.41 11.23 -4.37
CA ILE A 273 -14.87 11.04 -4.33
C ILE A 273 -15.47 11.17 -5.74
N VAL A 274 -15.17 12.27 -6.44
CA VAL A 274 -15.67 12.51 -7.79
C VAL A 274 -15.21 11.42 -8.76
N GLY A 275 -13.92 11.07 -8.73
CA GLY A 275 -13.37 9.98 -9.55
C GLY A 275 -14.08 8.65 -9.29
N THR A 276 -14.32 8.31 -8.01
CA THR A 276 -15.04 7.08 -7.65
C THR A 276 -16.49 7.12 -8.15
N ALA A 277 -17.19 8.25 -8.02
CA ALA A 277 -18.55 8.41 -8.52
C ALA A 277 -18.65 8.24 -10.05
N ILE A 278 -17.69 8.76 -10.81
CA ILE A 278 -17.60 8.58 -12.27
C ILE A 278 -17.46 7.09 -12.65
N THR A 279 -16.81 6.28 -11.80
CA THR A 279 -16.70 4.83 -12.07
C THR A 279 -18.03 4.08 -12.01
N LEU A 280 -19.13 4.69 -11.57
CA LEU A 280 -20.48 4.08 -11.62
C LEU A 280 -21.06 4.00 -13.03
N SER A 281 -20.49 4.73 -13.99
CA SER A 281 -20.92 4.72 -15.38
C SER A 281 -20.72 3.35 -16.04
N ASP A 282 -21.60 3.01 -17.00
CA ASP A 282 -21.43 1.82 -17.85
C ASP A 282 -20.60 2.11 -19.12
N ASN A 283 -20.04 3.31 -19.25
CA ASN A 283 -19.09 3.65 -20.29
C ASN A 283 -17.67 3.38 -19.81
N ILE A 284 -16.93 2.51 -20.51
CA ILE A 284 -15.56 2.12 -20.12
C ILE A 284 -14.59 3.30 -20.04
N PHE A 285 -14.71 4.28 -20.94
CA PHE A 285 -13.83 5.47 -20.93
C PHE A 285 -14.09 6.34 -19.70
N ALA A 286 -15.38 6.47 -19.29
CA ALA A 286 -15.74 7.15 -18.06
C ALA A 286 -15.20 6.40 -16.83
N VAL A 287 -15.32 5.07 -16.79
CA VAL A 287 -14.75 4.25 -15.71
C VAL A 287 -13.25 4.44 -15.59
N LEU A 288 -12.51 4.41 -16.71
CA LEU A 288 -11.05 4.60 -16.71
C LEU A 288 -10.66 6.02 -16.29
N ALA A 289 -11.36 7.03 -16.78
CA ALA A 289 -11.15 8.43 -16.37
C ALA A 289 -11.43 8.62 -14.87
N GLY A 290 -12.54 8.05 -14.38
CA GLY A 290 -12.90 8.05 -12.96
C GLY A 290 -11.84 7.37 -12.10
N LEU A 291 -11.31 6.22 -12.54
CA LEU A 291 -10.24 5.50 -11.87
C LEU A 291 -8.96 6.34 -11.79
N VAL A 292 -8.56 6.99 -12.88
CA VAL A 292 -7.38 7.87 -12.92
C VAL A 292 -7.55 9.04 -11.94
N LEU A 293 -8.73 9.69 -11.93
CA LEU A 293 -9.04 10.78 -11.01
C LEU A 293 -9.05 10.30 -9.55
N ALA A 294 -9.72 9.19 -9.26
CA ALA A 294 -9.76 8.62 -7.90
C ALA A 294 -8.37 8.27 -7.39
N THR A 295 -7.54 7.70 -8.26
CA THR A 295 -6.14 7.37 -7.94
C THR A 295 -5.31 8.61 -7.69
N ALA A 296 -5.41 9.64 -8.53
CA ALA A 296 -4.73 10.91 -8.34
C ALA A 296 -5.16 11.57 -7.00
N GLY A 297 -6.48 11.56 -6.72
CA GLY A 297 -7.04 12.07 -5.48
C GLY A 297 -6.50 11.35 -4.24
N PHE A 298 -6.52 10.01 -4.25
CA PHE A 298 -5.96 9.21 -3.16
C PHE A 298 -4.49 9.51 -2.90
N PHE A 299 -3.65 9.45 -3.93
CA PHE A 299 -2.20 9.67 -3.78
C PHE A 299 -1.88 11.11 -3.35
N GLY A 300 -2.62 12.10 -3.85
CA GLY A 300 -2.49 13.49 -3.40
C GLY A 300 -2.81 13.63 -1.92
N ALA A 301 -3.95 13.10 -1.47
CA ALA A 301 -4.36 13.15 -0.07
C ALA A 301 -3.40 12.38 0.85
N HIS A 302 -3.01 11.16 0.44
CA HIS A 302 -2.08 10.32 1.20
C HIS A 302 -0.70 10.97 1.37
N SER A 303 -0.14 11.57 0.32
CA SER A 303 1.16 12.24 0.39
C SER A 303 1.16 13.41 1.38
N ILE A 304 0.06 14.18 1.41
CA ILE A 304 -0.10 15.28 2.37
C ILE A 304 -0.26 14.75 3.78
N ALA A 305 -1.16 13.78 4.00
CA ALA A 305 -1.42 13.22 5.32
C ALA A 305 -0.17 12.59 5.94
N SER A 306 0.54 11.73 5.19
CA SER A 306 1.75 11.05 5.64
C SER A 306 2.88 12.03 5.97
N GLY A 307 3.09 13.06 5.13
CA GLY A 307 4.06 14.11 5.40
C GLY A 307 3.68 15.00 6.59
N TRP A 308 2.37 15.13 6.86
CA TRP A 308 1.90 15.96 7.97
C TRP A 308 2.06 15.26 9.32
N VAL A 309 1.90 13.95 9.39
CA VAL A 309 2.08 13.13 10.60
C VAL A 309 3.39 13.43 11.32
N GLY A 310 4.51 13.37 10.62
CA GLY A 310 5.83 13.61 11.22
C GLY A 310 6.03 15.04 11.71
N THR A 311 5.44 16.04 11.05
CA THR A 311 5.54 17.46 11.45
C THR A 311 4.53 17.84 12.53
N ALA A 312 3.45 17.09 12.68
CA ALA A 312 2.45 17.30 13.73
C ALA A 312 2.81 16.61 15.06
N ALA A 313 3.76 15.67 15.03
CA ALA A 313 4.23 14.98 16.23
C ALA A 313 5.05 15.90 17.13
N ALA A 314 4.58 16.10 18.35
CA ALA A 314 5.32 16.85 19.38
C ALA A 314 6.58 16.09 19.83
N ASP A 315 6.46 14.75 19.95
CA ASP A 315 7.55 13.82 20.25
C ASP A 315 7.35 12.52 19.47
N GLY A 316 8.45 11.81 19.18
CA GLY A 316 8.40 10.51 18.54
C GLY A 316 7.92 10.55 17.08
N LYS A 317 8.51 11.38 16.22
CA LYS A 317 8.16 11.49 14.79
C LYS A 317 8.18 10.14 14.06
N ALA A 318 9.16 9.30 14.37
CA ALA A 318 9.27 7.95 13.79
C ALA A 318 8.11 7.06 14.25
N GLN A 319 7.73 7.13 15.53
CA GLN A 319 6.59 6.39 16.10
C GLN A 319 5.26 6.86 15.50
N ALA A 320 5.10 8.16 15.30
CA ALA A 320 3.93 8.72 14.62
C ALA A 320 3.80 8.17 13.19
N SER A 321 4.89 8.16 12.42
CA SER A 321 4.92 7.60 11.06
C SER A 321 4.64 6.10 11.06
N SER A 322 5.13 5.36 12.06
CA SER A 322 4.86 3.92 12.20
C SER A 322 3.38 3.64 12.51
N LEU A 323 2.77 4.44 13.39
CA LEU A 323 1.32 4.34 13.69
C LEU A 323 0.47 4.70 12.46
N TYR A 324 0.87 5.70 11.70
CA TYR A 324 0.20 6.02 10.43
C TYR A 324 0.25 4.84 9.46
N ASN A 325 1.42 4.24 9.27
CA ASN A 325 1.60 3.08 8.39
C ASN A 325 0.81 1.87 8.89
N LEU A 326 0.76 1.64 10.21
CA LEU A 326 -0.07 0.59 10.80
C LEU A 326 -1.56 0.80 10.47
N CYS A 327 -2.08 2.02 10.65
CA CYS A 327 -3.46 2.37 10.31
C CYS A 327 -3.72 2.25 8.79
N TYR A 328 -2.76 2.63 7.96
CA TYR A 328 -2.79 2.51 6.51
C TYR A 328 -2.95 1.04 6.07
N TYR A 329 -2.13 0.12 6.60
CA TYR A 329 -2.25 -1.30 6.27
C TYR A 329 -3.47 -1.96 6.93
N ALA A 330 -3.86 -1.55 8.13
CA ALA A 330 -5.09 -1.99 8.77
C ALA A 330 -6.33 -1.59 7.93
N GLY A 331 -6.38 -0.35 7.44
CA GLY A 331 -7.43 0.11 6.52
C GLY A 331 -7.47 -0.70 5.23
N SER A 332 -6.31 -0.90 4.60
CA SER A 332 -6.16 -1.76 3.41
C SER A 332 -6.77 -3.16 3.63
N SER A 333 -6.51 -3.76 4.78
CA SER A 333 -6.94 -5.13 5.07
C SER A 333 -8.41 -5.22 5.46
N VAL A 334 -8.85 -4.38 6.41
CA VAL A 334 -10.22 -4.41 6.95
C VAL A 334 -11.22 -3.96 5.89
N VAL A 335 -10.98 -2.80 5.29
CA VAL A 335 -11.89 -2.26 4.27
C VAL A 335 -11.75 -3.02 2.96
N GLY A 336 -10.55 -3.54 2.64
CA GLY A 336 -10.34 -4.43 1.51
C GLY A 336 -11.23 -5.67 1.56
N TRP A 337 -11.40 -6.29 2.73
CA TRP A 337 -12.33 -7.38 2.93
C TRP A 337 -13.79 -6.91 2.96
N PHE A 338 -14.10 -5.88 3.73
CA PHE A 338 -15.47 -5.35 3.88
C PHE A 338 -16.06 -4.88 2.54
N GLY A 339 -15.22 -4.27 1.67
CA GLY A 339 -15.59 -3.95 0.30
C GLY A 339 -16.02 -5.17 -0.51
N GLY A 340 -15.47 -6.36 -0.21
CA GLY A 340 -15.91 -7.62 -0.80
C GLY A 340 -17.29 -8.05 -0.34
N VAL A 341 -17.59 -7.90 0.95
CA VAL A 341 -18.93 -8.14 1.47
C VAL A 341 -19.93 -7.21 0.79
N ALA A 342 -19.58 -5.93 0.64
CA ALA A 342 -20.41 -4.97 -0.09
C ALA A 342 -20.58 -5.37 -1.58
N PHE A 343 -19.51 -5.84 -2.22
CA PHE A 343 -19.56 -6.31 -3.61
C PHE A 343 -20.45 -7.56 -3.76
N ASP A 344 -20.28 -8.56 -2.88
CA ASP A 344 -21.06 -9.80 -2.92
C ASP A 344 -22.56 -9.56 -2.66
N THR A 345 -22.92 -8.49 -1.94
CA THR A 345 -24.32 -8.16 -1.62
C THR A 345 -25.01 -7.30 -2.67
N ALA A 346 -24.37 -6.25 -3.18
CA ALA A 346 -24.99 -5.27 -4.07
C ALA A 346 -24.05 -4.77 -5.20
N GLY A 347 -22.99 -5.53 -5.52
CA GLY A 347 -22.10 -5.27 -6.63
C GLY A 347 -21.29 -3.99 -6.51
N TRP A 348 -20.84 -3.48 -7.66
CA TRP A 348 -19.99 -2.30 -7.72
C TRP A 348 -20.56 -1.03 -7.08
N PRO A 349 -21.87 -0.71 -7.20
CA PRO A 349 -22.44 0.48 -6.56
C PRO A 349 -22.24 0.51 -5.04
N ALA A 350 -22.31 -0.66 -4.37
CA ALA A 350 -22.09 -0.74 -2.92
C ALA A 350 -20.63 -0.49 -2.56
N VAL A 351 -19.68 -1.00 -3.34
CA VAL A 351 -18.25 -0.72 -3.17
C VAL A 351 -17.96 0.76 -3.37
N ALA A 352 -18.45 1.35 -4.48
CA ALA A 352 -18.26 2.76 -4.77
C ALA A 352 -18.88 3.66 -3.67
N GLY A 353 -20.08 3.32 -3.20
CA GLY A 353 -20.74 4.00 -2.07
C GLY A 353 -19.91 3.92 -0.79
N THR A 354 -19.33 2.75 -0.48
CA THR A 354 -18.43 2.56 0.67
C THR A 354 -17.19 3.45 0.54
N VAL A 355 -16.54 3.45 -0.63
CA VAL A 355 -15.34 4.29 -0.89
C VAL A 355 -15.67 5.78 -0.74
N ILE A 356 -16.77 6.23 -1.33
CA ILE A 356 -17.25 7.63 -1.23
C ILE A 356 -17.55 7.99 0.23
N GLY A 357 -18.24 7.13 0.97
CA GLY A 357 -18.56 7.34 2.38
C GLY A 357 -17.31 7.47 3.27
N LEU A 358 -16.33 6.57 3.09
CA LEU A 358 -15.07 6.61 3.81
C LEU A 358 -14.25 7.85 3.47
N ALA A 359 -14.17 8.22 2.19
CA ALA A 359 -13.48 9.43 1.76
C ALA A 359 -14.19 10.71 2.27
N ALA A 360 -15.52 10.75 2.26
CA ALA A 360 -16.30 11.86 2.82
C ALA A 360 -16.07 11.99 4.34
N LEU A 361 -16.09 10.88 5.08
CA LEU A 361 -15.78 10.86 6.52
C LEU A 361 -14.34 11.36 6.77
N SER A 362 -13.38 10.90 5.98
CA SER A 362 -12.00 11.36 6.03
C SER A 362 -11.90 12.87 5.82
N GLY A 363 -12.57 13.40 4.79
CA GLY A 363 -12.63 14.84 4.51
C GLY A 363 -13.29 15.64 5.64
N LEU A 364 -14.40 15.15 6.20
CA LEU A 364 -15.10 15.78 7.31
C LEU A 364 -14.20 15.87 8.56
N LEU A 365 -13.58 14.76 8.95
CA LEU A 365 -12.67 14.72 10.10
C LEU A 365 -11.49 15.70 9.90
N ALA A 366 -10.92 15.74 8.69
CA ALA A 366 -9.86 16.69 8.36
C ALA A 366 -10.35 18.15 8.41
N ALA A 367 -11.54 18.43 7.89
CA ALA A 367 -12.12 19.77 7.87
C ALA A 367 -12.42 20.32 9.28
N VAL A 368 -12.87 19.46 10.19
CA VAL A 368 -13.20 19.86 11.56
C VAL A 368 -11.95 19.99 12.45
N THR A 369 -11.01 19.04 12.35
CA THR A 369 -9.94 18.91 13.34
C THR A 369 -8.61 19.49 12.87
N LEU A 370 -8.28 19.39 11.57
CA LEU A 370 -7.00 19.84 11.04
C LEU A 370 -7.07 21.33 10.67
N ARG A 371 -7.11 22.21 11.66
CA ARG A 371 -6.98 23.63 11.42
C ARG A 371 -5.55 23.96 10.99
N THR A 372 -5.38 24.76 9.95
CA THR A 372 -4.09 25.40 9.66
C THR A 372 -3.76 26.33 10.81
N ALA A 373 -2.62 26.12 11.48
CA ALA A 373 -2.06 27.20 12.26
C ALA A 373 -1.87 28.36 11.28
N GLU A 374 -2.56 29.47 11.54
CA GLU A 374 -2.33 30.71 10.79
C GLU A 374 -0.84 31.00 10.85
N HIS A 375 -0.19 31.06 9.70
CA HIS A 375 1.16 31.60 9.62
C HIS A 375 1.06 33.04 10.14
N PRO A 376 1.85 33.45 11.16
CA PRO A 376 2.02 34.86 11.37
C PRO A 376 2.59 35.41 10.06
N ARG A 377 1.83 36.28 9.41
CA ARG A 377 2.29 37.05 8.25
C ARG A 377 3.58 37.77 8.69
N ARG A 378 4.69 37.40 8.11
CA ARG A 378 5.89 38.23 8.06
C ARG A 378 5.91 38.96 6.73
#